data_530ed79177fc5681172b9ab6c8112f6b
#
_entry.id   530ed79177fc5681172b9ab6c8112f6b
#
_cell.length_a   1.000
_cell.length_b   1.000
_cell.length_c   1.000
_cell.angle_alpha   90.00
_cell.angle_beta   90.00
_cell.angle_gamma   90.00
#
_symmetry.space_group_name_H-M   'P 1'
#
loop_
_entity.id
_entity.type
_entity.pdbx_description
1 polymer ?
#
loop_
_entity_poly.entity_id
_entity_poly.type
_entity_poly.pdbx_seq_one_letter_code
_entity_poly.pdbx_strand_id
1 'polypeptide(L)'
;GLDINKFDESKKSYKVFPTKNIEKLLFPFLEGEIRFGKNLNFDQINEYRGFANRFDNKDPKITLILGAGNVSSIPVLDAVYHMIAHKSVIYLKLNPVNDYLLPIFLQVFEPFISRGFMIISEGDMEASKYLTEHDGFQHTHLTGSNYTYENIVYGRVLTDKERSLKTLPKKNKKSITSELGNVTPIIVHPGNWSRSEIKHQAKKIVTAKLNNSGFNCIAAQVIVLPKHWKHTNKLKNDIKFYLKKIGDTTSYYPGALENLNDLIDSNNYEQINSLSCSSPFLVSDLDLEKEYGIKEVWSTALYFHEISYNSYEDFCSKSIDYVNNELWGNLGVTVLIKNHKKKTNQSILNTYVEELKYGTVAINEWSALGFVIPTLPWGGYPGNKDNDIQSGQGYVHNALLFESPQKGIVYSRFRLSPIIDPPWFVTNNKAHRIFKNLTYYQATKSKINLIKTIFSTLI
;
A
#
# COMPACT_ATOMS: atom_id res chain seq x y z
N GLY A 1 9.70 -14.47 20.00
CA GLY A 1 9.16 -13.19 20.41
C GLY A 1 9.99 -12.03 19.90
N LEU A 2 9.43 -10.81 19.94
CA LEU A 2 10.23 -9.60 19.68
C LEU A 2 11.31 -9.47 20.77
N ASP A 3 12.51 -9.14 20.33
CA ASP A 3 13.60 -8.82 21.26
C ASP A 3 13.34 -7.40 21.82
N ILE A 4 13.13 -7.31 23.13
CA ILE A 4 12.86 -6.05 23.86
C ILE A 4 13.98 -5.04 23.62
N ASN A 5 15.24 -5.52 23.46
CA ASN A 5 16.39 -4.67 23.20
C ASN A 5 16.38 -3.95 21.84
N LYS A 6 15.38 -4.20 21.00
CA LYS A 6 15.20 -3.51 19.70
C LYS A 6 14.28 -2.31 19.74
N PHE A 7 13.78 -1.92 20.92
CA PHE A 7 12.98 -0.73 21.09
C PHE A 7 13.87 0.52 21.18
N ASP A 8 13.58 1.50 20.37
CA ASP A 8 14.21 2.84 20.41
C ASP A 8 13.27 3.81 21.11
N GLU A 9 13.56 4.11 22.38
CA GLU A 9 12.75 4.99 23.22
C GLU A 9 12.67 6.42 22.64
N SER A 10 13.76 6.90 22.05
CA SER A 10 13.81 8.26 21.49
C SER A 10 12.89 8.44 20.28
N LYS A 11 12.66 7.36 19.55
CA LYS A 11 11.83 7.33 18.35
C LYS A 11 10.48 6.66 18.57
N LYS A 12 10.24 6.10 19.76
CA LYS A 12 9.07 5.28 20.05
C LYS A 12 8.85 4.22 18.97
N SER A 13 9.83 3.37 18.75
CA SER A 13 9.82 2.44 17.63
C SER A 13 10.40 1.06 17.93
N TYR A 14 9.90 0.04 17.20
CA TYR A 14 10.46 -1.30 17.15
C TYR A 14 11.01 -1.61 15.77
N LYS A 15 12.26 -2.09 15.69
CA LYS A 15 12.77 -2.71 14.47
C LYS A 15 12.22 -4.13 14.37
N VAL A 16 11.46 -4.41 13.32
CA VAL A 16 10.70 -5.66 13.16
C VAL A 16 11.10 -6.48 11.93
N PHE A 17 11.95 -5.95 11.08
CA PHE A 17 12.49 -6.63 9.90
C PHE A 17 13.90 -6.11 9.55
N PRO A 18 14.86 -6.97 9.11
CA PRO A 18 14.83 -8.44 9.16
C PRO A 18 15.05 -8.98 10.58
N THR A 19 14.37 -10.06 10.94
CA THR A 19 14.53 -10.72 12.24
C THR A 19 15.31 -12.02 12.14
N LYS A 20 15.22 -12.73 10.99
CA LYS A 20 15.85 -14.01 10.75
C LYS A 20 17.09 -13.87 9.86
N ASN A 21 18.06 -14.78 10.01
CA ASN A 21 19.27 -14.77 9.18
C ASN A 21 18.96 -14.96 7.69
N ILE A 22 17.94 -15.75 7.35
CA ILE A 22 17.52 -15.92 5.96
C ILE A 22 16.91 -14.64 5.37
N GLU A 23 16.19 -13.86 6.16
CA GLU A 23 15.68 -12.56 5.73
C GLU A 23 16.81 -11.57 5.47
N LYS A 24 17.84 -11.56 6.35
CA LYS A 24 19.06 -10.76 6.15
C LYS A 24 19.81 -11.13 4.88
N LEU A 25 19.81 -12.43 4.52
CA LEU A 25 20.44 -12.92 3.29
C LEU A 25 19.65 -12.53 2.04
N LEU A 26 18.34 -12.71 2.06
CA LEU A 26 17.48 -12.46 0.90
C LEU A 26 17.18 -10.96 0.69
N PHE A 27 17.15 -10.19 1.78
CA PHE A 27 16.81 -8.77 1.77
C PHE A 27 17.84 -7.93 2.55
N PRO A 28 19.13 -7.95 2.15
CA PRO A 28 20.24 -7.41 2.96
C PRO A 28 20.17 -5.89 3.16
N PHE A 29 19.31 -5.19 2.41
CA PHE A 29 19.24 -3.73 2.43
C PHE A 29 17.87 -3.20 2.84
N LEU A 30 16.95 -4.10 3.20
CA LEU A 30 15.60 -3.77 3.57
C LEU A 30 15.45 -3.81 5.09
N GLU A 31 14.94 -2.74 5.67
CA GLU A 31 14.67 -2.65 7.11
C GLU A 31 13.22 -2.21 7.32
N GLY A 32 12.54 -2.83 8.29
CA GLY A 32 11.18 -2.49 8.69
C GLY A 32 11.13 -2.07 10.15
N GLU A 33 10.43 -0.98 10.42
CA GLU A 33 10.27 -0.38 11.75
C GLU A 33 8.81 -0.01 11.99
N ILE A 34 8.27 -0.30 13.17
CA ILE A 34 6.95 0.17 13.60
C ILE A 34 7.15 1.42 14.46
N ARG A 35 6.38 2.46 14.17
CA ARG A 35 6.31 3.70 14.96
C ARG A 35 5.02 3.73 15.79
N PHE A 36 5.13 4.34 16.96
CA PHE A 36 4.04 4.57 17.90
C PHE A 36 3.86 6.06 18.17
N GLY A 37 2.70 6.43 18.73
CA GLY A 37 2.43 7.80 19.12
C GLY A 37 3.44 8.32 20.15
N LYS A 38 3.86 9.58 20.02
CA LYS A 38 4.88 10.20 20.89
C LYS A 38 4.49 10.24 22.38
N ASN A 39 3.21 10.21 22.66
CA ASN A 39 2.63 10.19 24.01
C ASN A 39 2.66 8.82 24.71
N LEU A 40 3.02 7.74 24.00
CA LEU A 40 3.12 6.41 24.58
C LEU A 40 4.54 6.16 25.11
N ASN A 41 4.64 5.50 26.27
CA ASN A 41 5.91 5.02 26.80
C ASN A 41 6.12 3.53 26.46
N PHE A 42 7.32 3.01 26.76
CA PHE A 42 7.68 1.62 26.50
C PHE A 42 6.74 0.61 27.16
N ASP A 43 6.39 0.84 28.44
CA ASP A 43 5.55 -0.08 29.19
C ASP A 43 4.17 -0.18 28.59
N GLN A 44 3.55 0.95 28.22
CA GLN A 44 2.27 1.00 27.52
C GLN A 44 2.32 0.27 26.17
N ILE A 45 3.35 0.53 25.36
CA ILE A 45 3.51 -0.12 24.07
C ILE A 45 3.68 -1.64 24.24
N ASN A 46 4.44 -2.07 25.23
CA ASN A 46 4.69 -3.49 25.49
C ASN A 46 3.47 -4.18 26.09
N GLU A 47 2.71 -3.50 26.94
CA GLU A 47 1.43 -3.97 27.45
C GLU A 47 0.41 -4.18 26.32
N TYR A 48 0.38 -3.29 25.34
CA TYR A 48 -0.54 -3.34 24.18
C TYR A 48 -0.10 -4.28 23.06
N ARG A 49 0.97 -5.04 23.25
CA ARG A 49 1.43 -6.06 22.31
C ARG A 49 0.70 -7.39 22.53
N GLY A 50 0.40 -8.10 21.43
CA GLY A 50 -0.25 -9.41 21.50
C GLY A 50 -1.69 -9.32 21.97
N PHE A 51 -2.40 -8.27 21.61
CA PHE A 51 -3.76 -7.98 22.10
C PHE A 51 -4.72 -9.16 21.95
N ALA A 52 -4.59 -9.97 20.90
CA ALA A 52 -5.43 -11.14 20.68
C ALA A 52 -5.32 -12.21 21.80
N ASN A 53 -4.20 -12.22 22.54
CA ASN A 53 -4.02 -13.17 23.65
C ASN A 53 -4.69 -12.70 24.96
N ARG A 54 -5.10 -11.44 25.00
CA ARG A 54 -5.73 -10.81 26.19
C ARG A 54 -7.25 -10.78 26.12
N PHE A 55 -7.82 -11.05 24.95
CA PHE A 55 -9.27 -11.11 24.80
C PHE A 55 -9.81 -12.39 25.46
N ASP A 56 -10.44 -12.22 26.58
CA ASP A 56 -11.37 -13.20 27.14
C ASP A 56 -12.69 -13.04 26.38
N ASN A 57 -12.74 -13.61 25.17
CA ASN A 57 -13.89 -13.47 24.27
C ASN A 57 -15.04 -14.33 24.79
N LYS A 58 -15.86 -13.74 25.64
CA LYS A 58 -17.13 -14.36 26.07
C LYS A 58 -18.20 -14.34 24.99
N ASP A 59 -18.06 -13.40 24.01
CA ASP A 59 -19.02 -13.22 22.92
C ASP A 59 -18.37 -13.53 21.57
N PRO A 60 -18.64 -14.68 20.97
CA PRO A 60 -18.17 -15.02 19.63
C PRO A 60 -18.74 -14.03 18.62
N LYS A 61 -17.88 -13.53 17.71
CA LYS A 61 -18.29 -12.62 16.63
C LYS A 61 -18.25 -13.34 15.31
N ILE A 62 -19.26 -13.06 14.47
CA ILE A 62 -19.22 -13.42 13.07
C ILE A 62 -18.83 -12.16 12.30
N THR A 63 -17.72 -12.24 11.59
CA THR A 63 -17.20 -11.14 10.78
C THR A 63 -17.43 -11.41 9.30
N LEU A 64 -18.09 -10.49 8.63
CA LEU A 64 -18.19 -10.45 7.17
C LEU A 64 -16.92 -9.82 6.60
N ILE A 65 -16.24 -10.52 5.71
CA ILE A 65 -15.14 -10.01 4.92
C ILE A 65 -15.61 -9.77 3.49
N LEU A 66 -15.61 -8.53 3.04
CA LEU A 66 -15.81 -8.15 1.64
C LEU A 66 -14.45 -8.05 0.96
N GLY A 67 -14.07 -9.10 0.26
CA GLY A 67 -12.72 -9.25 -0.27
C GLY A 67 -12.42 -8.33 -1.46
N ALA A 68 -11.17 -7.91 -1.58
CA ALA A 68 -10.66 -7.17 -2.73
C ALA A 68 -10.57 -8.03 -3.99
N GLY A 69 -10.71 -7.39 -5.17
CA GLY A 69 -10.62 -8.07 -6.47
C GLY A 69 -9.25 -7.96 -7.17
N ASN A 70 -8.38 -7.07 -6.72
CA ASN A 70 -7.15 -6.72 -7.44
C ASN A 70 -5.95 -7.64 -7.14
N VAL A 71 -5.87 -8.19 -5.93
CA VAL A 71 -4.78 -9.09 -5.52
C VAL A 71 -5.37 -10.34 -4.88
N SER A 72 -5.07 -11.51 -5.45
CA SER A 72 -5.69 -12.79 -5.07
C SER A 72 -5.46 -13.21 -3.61
N SER A 73 -4.39 -12.76 -2.98
CA SER A 73 -4.08 -13.11 -1.59
C SER A 73 -4.79 -12.24 -0.55
N ILE A 74 -5.25 -11.04 -0.91
CA ILE A 74 -5.83 -10.09 0.06
C ILE A 74 -7.07 -10.67 0.74
N PRO A 75 -8.09 -11.19 0.04
CA PRO A 75 -9.31 -11.67 0.69
C PRO A 75 -9.07 -12.71 1.78
N VAL A 76 -8.17 -13.65 1.52
CA VAL A 76 -7.87 -14.72 2.47
C VAL A 76 -6.94 -14.26 3.60
N LEU A 77 -6.07 -13.27 3.36
CA LEU A 77 -5.25 -12.67 4.41
C LEU A 77 -6.10 -11.85 5.37
N ASP A 78 -7.07 -11.07 4.87
CA ASP A 78 -8.05 -10.35 5.69
C ASP A 78 -8.85 -11.32 6.57
N ALA A 79 -9.33 -12.43 5.98
CA ALA A 79 -10.07 -13.46 6.69
C ALA A 79 -9.22 -14.08 7.81
N VAL A 80 -7.98 -14.49 7.52
CA VAL A 80 -7.06 -15.07 8.50
C VAL A 80 -6.70 -14.07 9.60
N TYR A 81 -6.48 -12.80 9.24
CA TYR A 81 -6.19 -11.76 10.23
C TYR A 81 -7.35 -11.61 11.22
N HIS A 82 -8.59 -11.46 10.75
CA HIS A 82 -9.75 -11.31 11.61
C HIS A 82 -10.04 -12.58 12.45
N MET A 83 -9.81 -13.76 11.89
CA MET A 83 -9.94 -15.03 12.61
C MET A 83 -8.95 -15.10 13.79
N ILE A 84 -7.70 -14.73 13.59
CA ILE A 84 -6.64 -14.85 14.60
C ILE A 84 -6.63 -13.65 15.55
N ALA A 85 -6.63 -12.44 15.00
CA ALA A 85 -6.48 -11.22 15.79
C ALA A 85 -7.74 -10.89 16.59
N HIS A 86 -8.92 -11.13 16.02
CA HIS A 86 -10.21 -10.81 16.62
C HIS A 86 -11.01 -12.03 17.06
N LYS A 87 -10.44 -13.26 16.92
CA LYS A 87 -11.08 -14.54 17.28
C LYS A 87 -12.51 -14.68 16.70
N SER A 88 -12.69 -14.23 15.46
CA SER A 88 -13.98 -14.22 14.78
C SER A 88 -14.19 -15.48 13.95
N VAL A 89 -15.43 -15.93 13.85
CA VAL A 89 -15.88 -16.81 12.77
C VAL A 89 -16.05 -15.96 11.51
N ILE A 90 -15.60 -16.45 10.37
CA ILE A 90 -15.47 -15.65 9.14
C ILE A 90 -16.50 -16.08 8.10
N TYR A 91 -17.19 -15.11 7.54
CA TYR A 91 -17.87 -15.24 6.27
C TYR A 91 -17.12 -14.39 5.23
N LEU A 92 -16.39 -15.02 4.32
CA LEU A 92 -15.66 -14.38 3.25
C LEU A 92 -16.48 -14.37 1.97
N LYS A 93 -16.88 -13.20 1.50
CA LYS A 93 -17.50 -13.00 0.20
C LYS A 93 -16.43 -12.50 -0.77
N LEU A 94 -16.16 -13.29 -1.82
CA LEU A 94 -15.16 -12.95 -2.84
C LEU A 94 -15.65 -11.80 -3.73
N ASN A 95 -14.70 -11.05 -4.27
CA ASN A 95 -14.98 -10.07 -5.31
C ASN A 95 -15.21 -10.81 -6.65
N PRO A 96 -16.17 -10.38 -7.49
CA PRO A 96 -16.40 -11.01 -8.80
C PRO A 96 -15.18 -11.06 -9.74
N VAL A 97 -14.20 -10.15 -9.55
CA VAL A 97 -12.96 -10.14 -10.34
C VAL A 97 -12.08 -11.37 -10.07
N ASN A 98 -12.15 -11.96 -8.87
CA ASN A 98 -11.31 -13.08 -8.45
C ASN A 98 -12.10 -14.28 -7.88
N ASP A 99 -13.41 -14.37 -8.14
CA ASP A 99 -14.27 -15.47 -7.69
C ASP A 99 -13.87 -16.84 -8.30
N TYR A 100 -13.21 -16.85 -9.46
CA TYR A 100 -12.61 -18.06 -10.06
C TYR A 100 -11.61 -18.79 -9.12
N LEU A 101 -11.16 -18.13 -8.04
CA LEU A 101 -10.30 -18.72 -7.02
C LEU A 101 -11.07 -19.53 -5.97
N LEU A 102 -12.40 -19.48 -5.95
CA LEU A 102 -13.23 -20.16 -4.95
C LEU A 102 -12.87 -21.65 -4.80
N PRO A 103 -12.75 -22.46 -5.88
CA PRO A 103 -12.41 -23.88 -5.74
C PRO A 103 -11.04 -24.10 -5.07
N ILE A 104 -10.08 -23.22 -5.33
CA ILE A 104 -8.74 -23.30 -4.73
C ILE A 104 -8.81 -22.94 -3.24
N PHE A 105 -9.53 -21.88 -2.89
CA PHE A 105 -9.67 -21.44 -1.49
C PHE A 105 -10.44 -22.48 -0.66
N LEU A 106 -11.46 -23.14 -1.21
CA LEU A 106 -12.17 -24.20 -0.53
C LEU A 106 -11.23 -25.39 -0.17
N GLN A 107 -10.28 -25.73 -1.04
CA GLN A 107 -9.28 -26.75 -0.75
C GLN A 107 -8.25 -26.29 0.29
N VAL A 108 -7.71 -25.08 0.13
CA VAL A 108 -6.67 -24.55 1.03
C VAL A 108 -7.19 -24.37 2.45
N PHE A 109 -8.42 -23.90 2.60
CA PHE A 109 -9.04 -23.55 3.88
C PHE A 109 -10.00 -24.63 4.41
N GLU A 110 -10.03 -25.81 3.78
CA GLU A 110 -10.85 -26.95 4.23
C GLU A 110 -10.77 -27.21 5.74
N PRO A 111 -9.57 -27.19 6.38
CA PRO A 111 -9.47 -27.44 7.83
C PRO A 111 -10.20 -26.42 8.72
N PHE A 112 -10.45 -25.22 8.24
CA PHE A 112 -11.23 -24.19 8.93
C PHE A 112 -12.71 -24.27 8.57
N ILE A 113 -13.02 -24.60 7.30
CA ILE A 113 -14.37 -24.71 6.77
C ILE A 113 -15.09 -25.92 7.42
N SER A 114 -14.46 -27.09 7.45
CA SER A 114 -15.03 -28.31 8.03
C SER A 114 -15.29 -28.17 9.53
N ARG A 115 -14.61 -27.28 10.23
CA ARG A 115 -14.81 -26.98 11.66
C ARG A 115 -15.77 -25.81 11.90
N GLY A 116 -16.34 -25.20 10.86
CA GLY A 116 -17.28 -24.11 10.97
C GLY A 116 -16.66 -22.76 11.32
N PHE A 117 -15.33 -22.58 11.19
CA PHE A 117 -14.66 -21.29 11.45
C PHE A 117 -14.67 -20.35 10.25
N MET A 118 -14.92 -20.87 9.05
CA MET A 118 -14.90 -20.08 7.83
C MET A 118 -15.95 -20.59 6.84
N ILE A 119 -16.64 -19.65 6.19
CA ILE A 119 -17.46 -19.85 5.00
C ILE A 119 -16.89 -18.96 3.92
N ILE A 120 -16.77 -19.46 2.69
CA ILE A 120 -16.33 -18.70 1.52
C ILE A 120 -17.41 -18.79 0.44
N SER A 121 -17.82 -17.66 -0.11
CA SER A 121 -18.84 -17.59 -1.17
C SER A 121 -18.44 -16.62 -2.28
N GLU A 122 -19.00 -16.87 -3.44
CA GLU A 122 -19.16 -15.87 -4.50
C GLU A 122 -20.31 -14.92 -4.15
N GLY A 123 -20.51 -13.92 -4.98
CA GLY A 123 -21.67 -13.00 -4.90
C GLY A 123 -21.38 -11.67 -5.57
N ASP A 124 -22.45 -11.05 -6.04
CA ASP A 124 -22.44 -9.73 -6.67
C ASP A 124 -22.64 -8.57 -5.67
N MET A 125 -23.01 -7.41 -6.18
CA MET A 125 -23.31 -6.23 -5.37
C MET A 125 -24.58 -6.39 -4.52
N GLU A 126 -25.61 -7.10 -5.02
CA GLU A 126 -26.87 -7.32 -4.27
C GLU A 126 -26.61 -8.24 -3.08
N ALA A 127 -25.83 -9.32 -3.29
CA ALA A 127 -25.38 -10.19 -2.22
C ALA A 127 -24.57 -9.42 -1.17
N SER A 128 -23.67 -8.54 -1.60
CA SER A 128 -22.88 -7.70 -0.67
C SER A 128 -23.77 -6.79 0.16
N LYS A 129 -24.76 -6.16 -0.44
CA LYS A 129 -25.73 -5.29 0.26
C LYS A 129 -26.54 -6.09 1.27
N TYR A 130 -27.11 -7.23 0.87
CA TYR A 130 -27.85 -8.11 1.78
C TYR A 130 -27.00 -8.53 2.99
N LEU A 131 -25.78 -9.00 2.74
CA LEU A 131 -24.89 -9.45 3.79
C LEU A 131 -24.50 -8.32 4.77
N THR A 132 -24.23 -7.12 4.27
CA THR A 132 -23.85 -5.98 5.15
C THR A 132 -25.02 -5.50 6.02
N GLU A 133 -26.25 -5.67 5.58
CA GLU A 133 -27.45 -5.32 6.34
C GLU A 133 -27.91 -6.46 7.27
N HIS A 134 -27.51 -7.73 7.03
CA HIS A 134 -27.98 -8.90 7.77
C HIS A 134 -27.49 -8.93 9.23
N ASP A 135 -28.40 -9.10 10.18
CA ASP A 135 -28.13 -9.01 11.64
C ASP A 135 -27.19 -10.11 12.17
N GLY A 136 -26.99 -11.18 11.44
CA GLY A 136 -26.03 -12.25 11.80
C GLY A 136 -24.57 -11.80 11.86
N PHE A 137 -24.21 -10.65 11.29
CA PHE A 137 -22.85 -10.11 11.31
C PHE A 137 -22.74 -8.96 12.31
N GLN A 138 -21.82 -9.10 13.27
CA GLN A 138 -21.51 -8.06 14.26
C GLN A 138 -20.42 -7.09 13.78
N HIS A 139 -19.60 -7.54 12.82
CA HIS A 139 -18.51 -6.76 12.25
C HIS A 139 -18.41 -6.99 10.75
N THR A 140 -18.01 -5.97 10.00
CA THR A 140 -17.68 -6.06 8.59
C THR A 140 -16.27 -5.51 8.37
N HIS A 141 -15.46 -6.20 7.58
CA HIS A 141 -14.23 -5.67 7.02
C HIS A 141 -14.36 -5.53 5.52
N LEU A 142 -14.00 -4.37 5.00
CA LEU A 142 -14.03 -4.03 3.57
C LEU A 142 -12.63 -3.68 3.07
N THR A 143 -12.14 -4.41 2.08
CA THR A 143 -11.03 -3.97 1.24
C THR A 143 -11.57 -3.56 -0.13
N GLY A 144 -11.51 -2.25 -0.44
CA GLY A 144 -12.17 -1.73 -1.65
C GLY A 144 -12.06 -0.22 -1.83
N SER A 145 -13.10 0.42 -2.37
CA SER A 145 -13.16 1.88 -2.58
C SER A 145 -13.89 2.62 -1.46
N ASN A 146 -13.55 3.91 -1.29
CA ASN A 146 -14.30 4.81 -0.41
C ASN A 146 -15.77 4.92 -0.81
N TYR A 147 -16.11 4.86 -2.09
CA TYR A 147 -17.49 4.87 -2.57
C TYR A 147 -18.28 3.65 -2.10
N THR A 148 -17.65 2.46 -2.10
CA THR A 148 -18.25 1.25 -1.55
C THR A 148 -18.47 1.37 -0.04
N TYR A 149 -17.49 1.90 0.69
CA TYR A 149 -17.61 2.17 2.12
C TYR A 149 -18.76 3.13 2.43
N GLU A 150 -18.83 4.26 1.72
CA GLU A 150 -19.89 5.26 1.90
C GLU A 150 -21.29 4.68 1.61
N ASN A 151 -21.41 3.87 0.55
CA ASN A 151 -22.67 3.18 0.26
C ASN A 151 -23.08 2.20 1.37
N ILE A 152 -22.14 1.48 1.98
CA ILE A 152 -22.43 0.57 3.10
C ILE A 152 -22.85 1.35 4.36
N VAL A 153 -22.14 2.44 4.67
CA VAL A 153 -22.33 3.18 5.93
C VAL A 153 -23.50 4.16 5.84
N TYR A 154 -23.65 4.85 4.71
CA TYR A 154 -24.63 5.93 4.54
C TYR A 154 -25.75 5.62 3.56
N GLY A 155 -25.66 4.50 2.80
CA GLY A 155 -26.60 4.11 1.76
C GLY A 155 -26.45 4.92 0.47
N ARG A 156 -25.41 5.75 0.35
CA ARG A 156 -25.11 6.60 -0.82
C ARG A 156 -23.67 7.12 -0.77
N VAL A 157 -23.17 7.59 -1.89
CA VAL A 157 -21.92 8.35 -1.97
C VAL A 157 -22.12 9.73 -1.35
N LEU A 158 -21.14 10.20 -0.59
CA LEU A 158 -21.18 11.51 0.07
C LEU A 158 -20.71 12.62 -0.87
N THR A 159 -21.23 13.81 -0.68
CA THR A 159 -20.71 15.05 -1.26
C THR A 159 -19.49 15.54 -0.48
N ASP A 160 -18.64 16.38 -1.08
CA ASP A 160 -17.47 16.94 -0.41
C ASP A 160 -17.86 17.80 0.81
N LYS A 161 -19.02 18.49 0.73
CA LYS A 161 -19.59 19.21 1.86
C LYS A 161 -19.93 18.29 3.04
N GLU A 162 -20.45 17.10 2.78
CA GLU A 162 -20.78 16.13 3.82
C GLU A 162 -19.53 15.49 4.41
N ARG A 163 -18.50 15.23 3.60
CA ARG A 163 -17.21 14.76 4.08
C ARG A 163 -16.55 15.76 5.02
N SER A 164 -16.73 17.06 4.80
CA SER A 164 -16.18 18.13 5.64
C SER A 164 -16.91 18.34 6.97
N LEU A 165 -18.10 17.75 7.18
CA LEU A 165 -18.85 17.89 8.43
C LEU A 165 -18.09 17.27 9.61
N LYS A 166 -18.37 17.78 10.81
CA LYS A 166 -17.79 17.21 12.04
C LYS A 166 -18.30 15.79 12.29
N THR A 167 -19.58 15.56 12.03
CA THR A 167 -20.28 14.27 12.16
C THR A 167 -21.39 14.17 11.14
N LEU A 168 -21.71 12.94 10.69
CA LEU A 168 -22.81 12.65 9.80
C LEU A 168 -23.56 11.40 10.31
N PRO A 169 -24.90 11.39 10.41
CA PRO A 169 -25.65 10.22 10.84
C PRO A 169 -25.46 9.03 9.90
N LYS A 170 -25.10 7.88 10.45
CA LYS A 170 -24.94 6.63 9.72
C LYS A 170 -26.28 5.92 9.54
N LYS A 171 -26.53 5.36 8.34
CA LYS A 171 -27.61 4.41 8.09
C LYS A 171 -27.28 3.05 8.71
N ASN A 172 -26.10 2.53 8.42
CA ASN A 172 -25.57 1.31 9.02
C ASN A 172 -24.71 1.65 10.24
N LYS A 173 -25.11 1.19 11.42
CA LYS A 173 -24.43 1.45 12.70
C LYS A 173 -23.52 0.29 13.15
N LYS A 174 -23.41 -0.78 12.36
CA LYS A 174 -22.55 -1.91 12.67
C LYS A 174 -21.07 -1.49 12.67
N SER A 175 -20.26 -2.22 13.39
CA SER A 175 -18.81 -2.01 13.41
C SER A 175 -18.22 -2.33 12.04
N ILE A 176 -17.46 -1.40 11.46
CA ILE A 176 -16.80 -1.57 10.17
C ILE A 176 -15.34 -1.17 10.29
N THR A 177 -14.46 -2.02 9.78
CA THR A 177 -13.07 -1.67 9.46
C THR A 177 -12.88 -1.71 7.95
N SER A 178 -11.91 -0.96 7.44
CA SER A 178 -11.67 -0.91 6.00
C SER A 178 -10.22 -0.59 5.66
N GLU A 179 -9.76 -1.15 4.55
CA GLU A 179 -8.57 -0.72 3.83
C GLU A 179 -9.01 -0.26 2.44
N LEU A 180 -8.68 0.98 2.11
CA LEU A 180 -9.17 1.64 0.91
C LEU A 180 -8.01 2.17 0.08
N GLY A 181 -8.32 2.77 -1.08
CA GLY A 181 -7.35 3.29 -2.01
C GLY A 181 -6.52 4.48 -1.51
N ASN A 182 -5.62 4.96 -2.35
CA ASN A 182 -4.71 6.06 -2.05
C ASN A 182 -4.16 6.68 -3.34
N VAL A 183 -3.97 7.97 -3.36
CA VAL A 183 -3.25 8.67 -4.45
C VAL A 183 -1.77 8.22 -4.53
N THR A 184 -1.21 7.76 -3.46
CA THR A 184 0.15 7.19 -3.36
C THR A 184 1.25 8.08 -3.94
N PRO A 185 1.60 9.17 -3.25
CA PRO A 185 2.63 10.06 -3.73
C PRO A 185 4.03 9.47 -3.62
N ILE A 186 4.91 9.87 -4.58
CA ILE A 186 6.36 9.66 -4.48
C ILE A 186 7.03 11.01 -4.41
N ILE A 187 7.65 11.32 -3.27
CA ILE A 187 8.42 12.55 -3.05
C ILE A 187 9.85 12.32 -3.53
N VAL A 188 10.30 13.12 -4.48
CA VAL A 188 11.67 13.09 -5.01
C VAL A 188 12.47 14.20 -4.34
N HIS A 189 13.19 13.87 -3.25
CA HIS A 189 13.99 14.87 -2.55
C HIS A 189 15.21 15.28 -3.38
N PRO A 190 15.48 16.60 -3.57
CA PRO A 190 16.58 17.07 -4.39
C PRO A 190 17.94 16.62 -3.84
N GLY A 191 18.90 16.40 -4.74
CA GLY A 191 20.23 15.97 -4.36
C GLY A 191 21.15 15.81 -5.57
N ASN A 192 22.40 15.47 -5.33
CA ASN A 192 23.34 15.21 -6.41
C ASN A 192 23.27 13.74 -6.86
N TRP A 193 22.35 13.45 -7.80
CA TRP A 193 22.14 12.11 -8.33
C TRP A 193 23.00 11.88 -9.57
N SER A 194 23.60 10.69 -9.69
CA SER A 194 24.25 10.26 -10.90
C SER A 194 23.23 9.84 -11.97
N ARG A 195 23.67 9.78 -13.23
CA ARG A 195 22.82 9.33 -14.34
C ARG A 195 22.24 7.91 -14.11
N SER A 196 23.03 7.02 -13.52
CA SER A 196 22.58 5.64 -13.24
C SER A 196 21.59 5.58 -12.08
N GLU A 197 21.70 6.46 -11.09
CA GLU A 197 20.72 6.58 -10.02
C GLU A 197 19.39 7.13 -10.53
N ILE A 198 19.42 8.14 -11.39
CA ILE A 198 18.20 8.70 -12.02
C ILE A 198 17.43 7.59 -12.77
N LYS A 199 18.14 6.81 -13.59
CA LYS A 199 17.55 5.67 -14.31
C LYS A 199 16.95 4.63 -13.36
N HIS A 200 17.63 4.32 -12.26
CA HIS A 200 17.13 3.36 -11.26
C HIS A 200 15.87 3.88 -10.59
N GLN A 201 15.82 5.16 -10.19
CA GLN A 201 14.63 5.74 -9.59
C GLN A 201 13.46 5.83 -10.59
N ALA A 202 13.74 6.15 -11.88
CA ALA A 202 12.72 6.11 -12.92
C ALA A 202 12.08 4.72 -13.06
N LYS A 203 12.89 3.63 -13.08
CA LYS A 203 12.38 2.26 -13.09
C LYS A 203 11.54 1.93 -11.84
N LYS A 204 11.95 2.41 -10.67
CA LYS A 204 11.22 2.24 -9.41
C LYS A 204 9.85 2.93 -9.47
N ILE A 205 9.80 4.17 -9.94
CA ILE A 205 8.56 4.94 -10.11
C ILE A 205 7.62 4.23 -11.09
N VAL A 206 8.13 3.78 -12.23
CA VAL A 206 7.35 3.03 -13.21
C VAL A 206 6.85 1.70 -12.64
N THR A 207 7.66 1.02 -11.82
CA THR A 207 7.24 -0.19 -11.10
C THR A 207 6.11 0.11 -10.13
N ALA A 208 6.25 1.16 -9.32
CA ALA A 208 5.24 1.57 -8.36
C ALA A 208 3.90 1.93 -9.03
N LYS A 209 3.93 2.38 -10.30
CA LYS A 209 2.72 2.64 -11.09
C LYS A 209 2.17 1.37 -11.75
N LEU A 210 3.00 0.61 -12.45
CA LEU A 210 2.54 -0.42 -13.40
C LEU A 210 2.55 -1.85 -12.84
N ASN A 211 3.02 -2.08 -11.62
CA ASN A 211 2.83 -3.38 -10.99
C ASN A 211 1.33 -3.71 -10.95
N ASN A 212 0.98 -4.95 -11.30
CA ASN A 212 -0.40 -5.39 -11.42
C ASN A 212 -1.24 -4.49 -12.37
N SER A 213 -0.66 -4.06 -13.49
CA SER A 213 -1.29 -3.16 -14.46
C SER A 213 -1.78 -1.82 -13.88
N GLY A 214 -1.27 -1.41 -12.72
CA GLY A 214 -1.68 -0.20 -12.02
C GLY A 214 -2.86 -0.38 -11.06
N PHE A 215 -3.39 -1.59 -10.92
CA PHE A 215 -4.54 -1.88 -10.04
C PHE A 215 -4.10 -2.31 -8.63
N ASN A 216 -3.41 -1.42 -7.94
CA ASN A 216 -3.04 -1.57 -6.54
C ASN A 216 -3.49 -0.33 -5.77
N CYS A 217 -3.98 -0.54 -4.54
CA CYS A 217 -4.33 0.55 -3.61
C CYS A 217 -3.15 1.51 -3.32
N ILE A 218 -1.93 1.11 -3.69
CA ILE A 218 -0.68 1.87 -3.58
C ILE A 218 0.02 2.02 -4.94
N ALA A 219 -0.72 2.01 -6.05
CA ALA A 219 -0.18 2.39 -7.35
C ALA A 219 0.14 3.88 -7.37
N ALA A 220 1.41 4.23 -7.60
CA ALA A 220 1.83 5.64 -7.59
C ALA A 220 1.03 6.46 -8.60
N GLN A 221 0.47 7.59 -8.17
CA GLN A 221 -0.30 8.48 -9.03
C GLN A 221 0.35 9.86 -9.16
N VAL A 222 0.92 10.42 -8.10
CA VAL A 222 1.55 11.74 -8.10
C VAL A 222 3.03 11.65 -7.76
N ILE A 223 3.87 12.21 -8.62
CA ILE A 223 5.31 12.35 -8.40
C ILE A 223 5.62 13.80 -8.05
N VAL A 224 5.96 14.03 -6.79
CA VAL A 224 6.31 15.36 -6.27
C VAL A 224 7.77 15.63 -6.56
N LEU A 225 8.03 16.61 -7.40
CA LEU A 225 9.35 16.96 -7.93
C LEU A 225 9.82 18.35 -7.47
N PRO A 226 11.11 18.53 -7.23
CA PRO A 226 11.65 19.86 -6.96
C PRO A 226 11.75 20.67 -8.26
N LYS A 227 11.08 21.85 -8.29
CA LYS A 227 11.13 22.78 -9.43
C LYS A 227 12.56 23.31 -9.58
N HIS A 228 13.03 23.44 -10.83
CA HIS A 228 14.38 23.90 -11.17
C HIS A 228 15.54 23.02 -10.64
N TRP A 229 15.28 21.82 -10.13
CA TRP A 229 16.34 20.87 -9.86
C TRP A 229 16.93 20.35 -11.18
N LYS A 230 18.25 20.39 -11.31
CA LYS A 230 18.96 20.08 -12.56
C LYS A 230 18.63 18.70 -13.17
N HIS A 231 18.00 17.80 -12.43
CA HIS A 231 17.66 16.46 -12.87
C HIS A 231 16.16 16.22 -13.10
N THR A 232 15.28 17.20 -12.84
CA THR A 232 13.83 17.06 -12.97
C THR A 232 13.42 16.59 -14.37
N ASN A 233 13.83 17.33 -15.41
CA ASN A 233 13.50 16.96 -16.80
C ASN A 233 14.09 15.60 -17.21
N LYS A 234 15.30 15.30 -16.73
CA LYS A 234 15.93 14.01 -17.04
C LYS A 234 15.17 12.84 -16.38
N LEU A 235 14.71 13.01 -15.16
CA LEU A 235 13.90 11.99 -14.47
C LEU A 235 12.55 11.80 -15.15
N LYS A 236 11.83 12.88 -15.49
CA LYS A 236 10.58 12.81 -16.27
C LYS A 236 10.78 12.04 -17.58
N ASN A 237 11.82 12.37 -18.35
CA ASN A 237 12.12 11.71 -19.62
C ASN A 237 12.48 10.23 -19.44
N ASP A 238 13.23 9.86 -18.41
CA ASP A 238 13.56 8.46 -18.12
C ASP A 238 12.32 7.67 -17.66
N ILE A 239 11.38 8.28 -16.91
CA ILE A 239 10.09 7.67 -16.57
C ILE A 239 9.29 7.39 -17.85
N LYS A 240 9.09 8.38 -18.72
CA LYS A 240 8.40 8.21 -20.03
C LYS A 240 9.07 7.13 -20.88
N PHE A 241 10.40 7.11 -20.93
CA PHE A 241 11.16 6.08 -21.66
C PHE A 241 10.87 4.67 -21.14
N TYR A 242 10.83 4.46 -19.81
CA TYR A 242 10.56 3.14 -19.25
C TYR A 242 9.09 2.75 -19.36
N LEU A 243 8.13 3.67 -19.25
CA LEU A 243 6.73 3.43 -19.56
C LEU A 243 6.58 2.90 -20.99
N LYS A 244 7.18 3.59 -21.97
CA LYS A 244 7.16 3.17 -23.38
C LYS A 244 7.82 1.80 -23.58
N LYS A 245 8.91 1.51 -22.87
CA LYS A 245 9.65 0.24 -22.98
C LYS A 245 8.88 -0.97 -22.44
N ILE A 246 8.03 -0.79 -21.45
CA ILE A 246 7.19 -1.87 -20.89
C ILE A 246 6.14 -2.30 -21.92
N GLY A 247 5.69 -1.38 -22.76
CA GLY A 247 4.71 -1.67 -23.79
C GLY A 247 3.28 -1.61 -23.25
N ASP A 248 2.50 -2.65 -23.51
CA ASP A 248 1.09 -2.70 -23.17
C ASP A 248 0.83 -3.37 -21.82
N THR A 249 -0.27 -2.99 -21.16
CA THR A 249 -0.83 -3.64 -19.97
C THR A 249 -2.29 -3.97 -20.22
N THR A 250 -2.88 -4.80 -19.39
CA THR A 250 -4.29 -5.18 -19.52
C THR A 250 -5.14 -4.43 -18.49
N SER A 251 -6.12 -3.67 -18.95
CA SER A 251 -7.16 -3.08 -18.10
C SER A 251 -8.21 -4.15 -17.75
N TYR A 252 -7.84 -5.08 -16.86
CA TYR A 252 -8.71 -6.19 -16.51
C TYR A 252 -9.77 -5.82 -15.46
N TYR A 253 -9.59 -4.70 -14.75
CA TYR A 253 -10.50 -4.30 -13.67
C TYR A 253 -11.74 -3.60 -14.25
N PRO A 254 -12.95 -3.96 -13.79
CA PRO A 254 -14.18 -3.33 -14.27
C PRO A 254 -14.19 -1.81 -14.06
N GLY A 255 -14.64 -1.05 -15.05
CA GLY A 255 -14.69 0.41 -15.02
C GLY A 255 -13.35 1.11 -15.31
N ALA A 256 -12.24 0.36 -15.44
CA ALA A 256 -10.91 0.96 -15.61
C ALA A 256 -10.73 1.68 -16.95
N LEU A 257 -11.33 1.16 -18.03
CA LEU A 257 -11.28 1.81 -19.34
C LEU A 257 -12.15 3.05 -19.40
N GLU A 258 -13.32 3.03 -18.80
CA GLU A 258 -14.22 4.19 -18.66
C GLU A 258 -13.51 5.31 -17.90
N ASN A 259 -12.92 5.02 -16.73
CA ASN A 259 -12.11 5.98 -15.95
C ASN A 259 -10.97 6.57 -16.77
N LEU A 260 -10.31 5.75 -17.60
CA LEU A 260 -9.19 6.20 -18.43
C LEU A 260 -9.67 7.11 -19.57
N ASN A 261 -10.80 6.79 -20.21
CA ASN A 261 -11.39 7.61 -21.27
C ASN A 261 -11.85 8.95 -20.72
N ASP A 262 -12.50 8.99 -19.57
CA ASP A 262 -12.89 10.24 -18.90
C ASP A 262 -11.68 11.15 -18.63
N LEU A 263 -10.53 10.56 -18.28
CA LEU A 263 -9.29 11.32 -18.13
C LEU A 263 -8.77 11.86 -19.46
N ILE A 264 -8.81 11.08 -20.52
CA ILE A 264 -8.36 11.50 -21.86
C ILE A 264 -9.19 12.67 -22.36
N ASP A 265 -10.50 12.59 -22.21
CA ASP A 265 -11.45 13.61 -22.71
C ASP A 265 -11.36 14.92 -21.92
N SER A 266 -10.90 14.87 -20.67
CA SER A 266 -10.91 16.02 -19.77
C SER A 266 -9.64 16.86 -19.77
N ASN A 267 -8.50 16.39 -20.32
CA ASN A 267 -7.20 17.01 -20.05
C ASN A 267 -6.11 16.85 -21.12
N ASN A 268 -5.08 17.70 -21.02
CA ASN A 268 -3.84 17.66 -21.79
C ASN A 268 -2.90 16.56 -21.29
N TYR A 269 -3.21 15.31 -21.62
CA TYR A 269 -2.33 14.19 -21.34
C TYR A 269 -1.38 13.92 -22.50
N GLU A 270 -0.13 13.59 -22.18
CA GLU A 270 0.77 12.94 -23.11
C GLU A 270 0.57 11.44 -23.02
N GLN A 271 0.07 10.83 -24.09
CA GLN A 271 0.02 9.38 -24.21
C GLN A 271 1.39 8.83 -24.61
N ILE A 272 1.92 7.91 -23.82
CA ILE A 272 3.31 7.44 -23.95
C ILE A 272 3.43 6.23 -24.86
N ASN A 273 2.47 5.32 -24.86
CA ASN A 273 2.47 4.12 -25.71
C ASN A 273 1.58 4.29 -26.94
N SER A 274 1.56 3.27 -27.81
CA SER A 274 0.78 3.33 -29.07
C SER A 274 -0.72 3.51 -28.81
N LEU A 275 -1.40 4.22 -29.72
CA LEU A 275 -2.86 4.34 -29.72
C LEU A 275 -3.60 3.00 -29.87
N SER A 276 -2.92 1.96 -30.38
CA SER A 276 -3.47 0.60 -30.49
C SER A 276 -3.38 -0.21 -29.19
N CYS A 277 -2.76 0.33 -28.14
CA CYS A 277 -2.68 -0.34 -26.85
C CYS A 277 -4.05 -0.35 -26.17
N SER A 278 -4.37 -1.47 -25.51
CA SER A 278 -5.61 -1.64 -24.74
C SER A 278 -5.66 -0.77 -23.48
N SER A 279 -4.51 -0.34 -23.01
CA SER A 279 -4.36 0.51 -21.80
C SER A 279 -3.29 1.57 -22.04
N PRO A 280 -3.65 2.75 -22.55
CA PRO A 280 -2.71 3.84 -22.74
C PRO A 280 -2.11 4.31 -21.41
N PHE A 281 -0.80 4.60 -21.40
CA PHE A 281 -0.14 5.24 -20.27
C PHE A 281 -0.22 6.74 -20.45
N LEU A 282 -0.87 7.39 -19.49
CA LEU A 282 -1.07 8.83 -19.52
C LEU A 282 -0.10 9.51 -18.54
N VAL A 283 0.53 10.58 -19.03
CA VAL A 283 1.38 11.42 -18.18
C VAL A 283 0.96 12.87 -18.34
N SER A 284 0.80 13.57 -17.22
CA SER A 284 0.45 14.99 -17.23
C SER A 284 1.23 15.75 -16.15
N ASP A 285 1.47 17.04 -16.38
CA ASP A 285 1.81 17.94 -15.28
C ASP A 285 0.51 18.29 -14.55
N LEU A 286 0.50 18.14 -13.24
CA LEU A 286 -0.67 18.36 -12.41
C LEU A 286 -0.99 19.84 -12.34
N ASP A 287 -2.18 20.21 -12.78
CA ASP A 287 -2.78 21.50 -12.52
C ASP A 287 -3.65 21.38 -11.25
N LEU A 288 -3.27 22.07 -10.19
CA LEU A 288 -3.92 22.01 -8.88
C LEU A 288 -5.39 22.51 -8.91
N GLU A 289 -5.77 23.26 -9.93
CA GLU A 289 -7.16 23.68 -10.12
C GLU A 289 -8.07 22.55 -10.63
N LYS A 290 -7.48 21.40 -10.96
CA LYS A 290 -8.22 20.24 -11.50
C LYS A 290 -8.25 19.09 -10.49
N GLU A 291 -9.41 18.50 -10.29
CA GLU A 291 -9.72 17.48 -9.27
C GLU A 291 -8.88 16.19 -9.31
N TYR A 292 -8.15 15.91 -10.39
CA TYR A 292 -7.57 14.58 -10.62
C TYR A 292 -6.39 14.19 -9.73
N GLY A 293 -5.65 15.15 -9.20
CA GLY A 293 -4.53 14.86 -8.30
C GLY A 293 -4.95 14.51 -6.88
N ILE A 294 -6.17 14.89 -6.50
CA ILE A 294 -6.68 14.74 -5.13
C ILE A 294 -7.52 13.49 -4.91
N LYS A 295 -7.85 12.71 -5.96
CA LYS A 295 -8.62 11.46 -5.88
C LYS A 295 -7.85 10.30 -6.50
N GLU A 296 -8.08 9.08 -6.02
CA GLU A 296 -7.57 7.89 -6.67
C GLU A 296 -8.25 7.69 -8.03
N VAL A 297 -7.44 7.51 -9.07
CA VAL A 297 -7.94 7.38 -10.46
C VAL A 297 -8.14 5.92 -10.87
N TRP A 298 -7.47 4.96 -10.20
CA TRP A 298 -7.53 3.54 -10.49
C TRP A 298 -7.28 3.22 -11.99
N SER A 299 -6.22 3.80 -12.53
CA SER A 299 -5.84 3.68 -13.94
C SER A 299 -4.32 3.81 -14.15
N THR A 300 -3.87 3.76 -15.40
CA THR A 300 -2.46 3.92 -15.79
C THR A 300 -2.01 5.39 -15.92
N ALA A 301 -2.72 6.34 -15.31
CA ALA A 301 -2.34 7.76 -15.29
C ALA A 301 -1.30 8.08 -14.21
N LEU A 302 -0.35 8.94 -14.54
CA LEU A 302 0.71 9.43 -13.66
C LEU A 302 0.84 10.95 -13.79
N TYR A 303 0.95 11.66 -12.67
CA TYR A 303 1.04 13.11 -12.63
C TYR A 303 2.38 13.57 -12.07
N PHE A 304 2.92 14.67 -12.62
CA PHE A 304 4.05 15.37 -12.06
C PHE A 304 3.58 16.66 -11.38
N HIS A 305 3.96 16.84 -10.14
CA HIS A 305 3.72 18.08 -9.39
C HIS A 305 5.07 18.69 -8.98
N GLU A 306 5.34 19.93 -9.41
CA GLU A 306 6.62 20.61 -9.16
C GLU A 306 6.49 21.66 -8.06
N ILE A 307 7.31 21.52 -7.00
CA ILE A 307 7.36 22.44 -5.86
C ILE A 307 8.58 23.35 -5.95
N SER A 308 8.35 24.67 -5.88
CA SER A 308 9.41 25.66 -5.76
C SER A 308 9.98 25.65 -4.33
N TYR A 309 11.32 25.69 -4.22
CA TYR A 309 12.00 25.59 -2.93
C TYR A 309 13.26 26.48 -2.87
N ASN A 310 13.62 26.89 -1.66
CA ASN A 310 14.80 27.72 -1.38
C ASN A 310 15.93 26.91 -0.73
N SER A 311 15.62 25.85 -0.01
CA SER A 311 16.57 24.93 0.62
C SER A 311 16.02 23.49 0.63
N TYR A 312 16.83 22.52 0.97
CA TYR A 312 16.41 21.10 1.10
C TYR A 312 15.37 20.91 2.20
N GLU A 313 15.49 21.66 3.31
CA GLU A 313 14.54 21.68 4.41
C GLU A 313 13.20 22.31 3.97
N ASP A 314 13.24 23.42 3.20
CA ASP A 314 12.05 24.07 2.63
C ASP A 314 11.30 23.11 1.68
N PHE A 315 12.02 22.39 0.81
CA PHE A 315 11.42 21.37 -0.03
C PHE A 315 10.79 20.24 0.80
N CYS A 316 11.47 19.79 1.86
CA CYS A 316 10.94 18.77 2.77
C CYS A 316 9.62 19.23 3.38
N SER A 317 9.59 20.40 4.00
CA SER A 317 8.39 20.96 4.64
C SER A 317 7.22 21.14 3.66
N LYS A 318 7.46 21.77 2.50
CA LYS A 318 6.42 21.98 1.49
C LYS A 318 5.89 20.69 0.87
N SER A 319 6.77 19.71 0.65
CA SER A 319 6.34 18.42 0.10
C SER A 319 5.51 17.61 1.10
N ILE A 320 5.83 17.67 2.39
CA ILE A 320 5.04 17.06 3.46
C ILE A 320 3.68 17.74 3.56
N ASP A 321 3.64 19.07 3.58
CA ASP A 321 2.41 19.84 3.65
C ASP A 321 1.48 19.48 2.49
N TYR A 322 2.01 19.50 1.26
CA TYR A 322 1.27 19.13 0.06
C TYR A 322 0.68 17.72 0.12
N VAL A 323 1.49 16.69 0.42
CA VAL A 323 0.98 15.32 0.40
C VAL A 323 0.06 14.99 1.57
N ASN A 324 0.21 15.66 2.72
CA ASN A 324 -0.64 15.44 3.87
C ASN A 324 -2.01 16.15 3.77
N ASN A 325 -2.09 17.27 3.04
CA ASN A 325 -3.25 18.16 3.09
C ASN A 325 -3.98 18.32 1.75
N GLU A 326 -3.29 18.13 0.60
CA GLU A 326 -3.87 18.35 -0.73
C GLU A 326 -4.20 17.04 -1.47
N LEU A 327 -3.60 15.91 -1.06
CA LEU A 327 -3.83 14.62 -1.71
C LEU A 327 -4.75 13.73 -0.89
N TRP A 328 -5.66 13.05 -1.57
CA TRP A 328 -6.57 12.11 -0.94
C TRP A 328 -5.88 10.79 -0.59
N GLY A 329 -6.21 10.26 0.59
CA GLY A 329 -5.73 8.97 1.08
C GLY A 329 -4.42 9.07 1.86
N ASN A 330 -4.22 8.12 2.75
CA ASN A 330 -3.10 8.11 3.69
C ASN A 330 -2.58 6.68 3.97
N LEU A 331 -2.68 5.79 2.96
CA LEU A 331 -2.22 4.40 3.06
C LEU A 331 -0.70 4.28 2.95
N GLY A 332 -0.12 4.81 1.88
CA GLY A 332 1.30 4.67 1.61
C GLY A 332 1.92 5.86 0.87
N VAL A 333 3.13 6.23 1.25
CA VAL A 333 3.95 7.27 0.61
C VAL A 333 5.39 6.79 0.44
N THR A 334 6.03 7.19 -0.65
CA THR A 334 7.45 6.91 -0.91
C THR A 334 8.27 8.19 -0.89
N VAL A 335 9.43 8.18 -0.23
CA VAL A 335 10.41 9.27 -0.26
C VAL A 335 11.71 8.77 -0.87
N LEU A 336 12.13 9.36 -1.97
CA LEU A 336 13.41 9.07 -2.62
C LEU A 336 14.44 10.11 -2.18
N ILE A 337 15.34 9.73 -1.26
CA ILE A 337 16.35 10.62 -0.67
C ILE A 337 17.74 9.96 -0.69
N LYS A 338 18.67 10.56 -1.43
CA LYS A 338 20.06 10.07 -1.51
C LYS A 338 20.84 10.40 -0.23
N ASN A 339 21.72 9.48 0.16
CA ASN A 339 22.61 9.64 1.32
C ASN A 339 21.85 9.90 2.64
N HIS A 340 20.68 9.31 2.82
CA HIS A 340 19.84 9.46 4.01
C HIS A 340 20.55 9.07 5.32
N LYS A 341 21.60 8.24 5.26
CA LYS A 341 22.44 7.86 6.42
C LYS A 341 23.53 8.90 6.75
N LYS A 342 23.77 9.91 5.90
CA LYS A 342 24.69 11.00 6.23
C LYS A 342 24.07 11.96 7.24
N LYS A 343 24.87 12.43 8.20
CA LYS A 343 24.41 13.33 9.27
C LYS A 343 23.65 14.56 8.77
N THR A 344 24.07 15.13 7.63
CA THR A 344 23.41 16.28 6.98
C THR A 344 21.99 16.01 6.52
N ASN A 345 21.69 14.78 6.08
CA ASN A 345 20.37 14.41 5.59
C ASN A 345 19.53 13.65 6.64
N GLN A 346 20.13 13.34 7.80
CA GLN A 346 19.45 12.61 8.86
C GLN A 346 18.31 13.42 9.49
N SER A 347 18.50 14.73 9.67
CA SER A 347 17.46 15.63 10.16
C SER A 347 16.26 15.65 9.20
N ILE A 348 16.52 15.85 7.91
CA ILE A 348 15.49 15.88 6.86
C ILE A 348 14.75 14.53 6.80
N LEU A 349 15.49 13.41 6.87
CA LEU A 349 14.88 12.09 6.91
C LEU A 349 13.97 11.92 8.13
N ASN A 350 14.43 12.34 9.30
CA ASN A 350 13.64 12.25 10.53
C ASN A 350 12.35 13.08 10.40
N THR A 351 12.42 14.28 9.83
CA THR A 351 11.25 15.10 9.55
C THR A 351 10.24 14.38 8.64
N TYR A 352 10.69 13.78 7.53
CA TYR A 352 9.80 12.96 6.70
C TYR A 352 9.15 11.82 7.47
N VAL A 353 9.95 11.05 8.23
CA VAL A 353 9.43 9.90 8.98
C VAL A 353 8.45 10.31 10.05
N GLU A 354 8.68 11.43 10.73
CA GLU A 354 7.82 11.91 11.80
C GLU A 354 6.53 12.55 11.30
N GLU A 355 6.62 13.42 10.28
CA GLU A 355 5.53 14.33 9.93
C GLU A 355 4.62 13.80 8.81
N LEU A 356 5.08 12.85 7.99
CA LEU A 356 4.22 12.22 7.00
C LEU A 356 3.12 11.40 7.69
N LYS A 357 1.86 11.70 7.37
CA LYS A 357 0.66 11.07 7.95
C LYS A 357 0.15 9.96 7.03
N TYR A 358 0.95 8.90 6.88
CA TYR A 358 0.63 7.72 6.08
C TYR A 358 0.83 6.46 6.91
N GLY A 359 -0.01 5.45 6.70
CA GLY A 359 0.10 4.15 7.39
C GLY A 359 1.42 3.44 7.09
N THR A 360 1.97 3.65 5.88
CA THR A 360 3.32 3.22 5.49
C THR A 360 4.12 4.37 4.88
N VAL A 361 5.31 4.63 5.43
CA VAL A 361 6.30 5.55 4.85
C VAL A 361 7.49 4.74 4.37
N ALA A 362 7.74 4.73 3.06
CA ALA A 362 8.85 4.00 2.47
C ALA A 362 9.98 4.94 2.04
N ILE A 363 11.17 4.71 2.57
CA ILE A 363 12.37 5.47 2.26
C ILE A 363 13.21 4.69 1.25
N ASN A 364 13.31 5.26 0.04
CA ASN A 364 14.08 4.70 -1.07
C ASN A 364 13.57 3.35 -1.60
N GLU A 365 12.32 3.00 -1.28
CA GLU A 365 11.67 1.83 -1.82
C GLU A 365 10.17 2.11 -2.06
N TRP A 366 9.52 1.27 -2.85
CA TRP A 366 8.09 1.36 -3.08
C TRP A 366 7.31 0.97 -1.80
N SER A 367 6.30 1.74 -1.45
CA SER A 367 5.50 1.55 -0.22
C SER A 367 4.81 0.18 -0.13
N ALA A 368 4.60 -0.52 -1.26
CA ALA A 368 4.09 -1.90 -1.27
C ALA A 368 4.94 -2.88 -0.45
N LEU A 369 6.24 -2.61 -0.25
CA LEU A 369 7.04 -3.50 0.60
C LEU A 369 6.61 -3.45 2.07
N GLY A 370 5.87 -2.42 2.50
CA GLY A 370 5.18 -2.41 3.80
C GLY A 370 4.12 -3.49 3.91
N PHE A 371 3.37 -3.75 2.82
CA PHE A 371 2.42 -4.87 2.76
C PHE A 371 3.12 -6.24 2.73
N VAL A 372 4.22 -6.35 1.98
CA VAL A 372 4.95 -7.62 1.81
C VAL A 372 5.67 -8.05 3.10
N ILE A 373 5.98 -7.11 4.01
CA ILE A 373 6.60 -7.40 5.30
C ILE A 373 5.50 -7.63 6.36
N PRO A 374 5.13 -8.87 6.70
CA PRO A 374 3.96 -9.17 7.53
C PRO A 374 4.09 -8.68 8.98
N THR A 375 5.31 -8.36 9.44
CA THR A 375 5.56 -7.81 10.76
C THR A 375 5.31 -6.31 10.87
N LEU A 376 5.11 -5.61 9.74
CA LEU A 376 4.63 -4.22 9.73
C LEU A 376 3.10 -4.20 9.79
N PRO A 377 2.48 -3.22 10.46
CA PRO A 377 1.05 -2.99 10.35
C PRO A 377 0.73 -2.43 8.96
N TRP A 378 -0.39 -2.86 8.37
CA TRP A 378 -0.88 -2.34 7.11
C TRP A 378 -2.31 -1.81 7.23
N GLY A 379 -2.53 -0.58 6.84
CA GLY A 379 -3.81 0.14 6.88
C GLY A 379 -3.59 1.65 6.69
N GLY A 380 -4.67 2.42 6.66
CA GLY A 380 -4.61 3.88 6.63
C GLY A 380 -3.97 4.46 7.89
N TYR A 381 -3.46 5.69 7.80
CA TYR A 381 -2.95 6.38 8.98
C TYR A 381 -4.08 6.59 10.01
N PRO A 382 -3.83 6.38 11.32
CA PRO A 382 -4.86 6.48 12.34
C PRO A 382 -5.52 7.85 12.44
N GLY A 383 -6.81 7.89 12.75
CA GLY A 383 -7.56 9.12 13.00
C GLY A 383 -8.53 9.53 11.89
N ASN A 384 -8.69 8.71 10.85
CA ASN A 384 -9.69 8.91 9.81
C ASN A 384 -11.11 8.88 10.41
N LYS A 385 -12.02 9.72 9.88
CA LYS A 385 -13.41 9.81 10.31
C LYS A 385 -14.29 8.98 9.39
N ASP A 386 -15.44 8.53 9.89
CA ASP A 386 -16.38 7.75 9.08
C ASP A 386 -16.90 8.51 7.84
N ASN A 387 -17.12 9.81 7.96
CA ASN A 387 -17.56 10.64 6.83
C ASN A 387 -16.40 11.24 6.01
N ASP A 388 -15.15 11.05 6.46
CA ASP A 388 -13.94 11.36 5.72
C ASP A 388 -12.96 10.20 5.93
N ILE A 389 -13.29 9.07 5.31
CA ILE A 389 -12.67 7.77 5.61
C ILE A 389 -11.24 7.64 5.09
N GLN A 390 -10.83 8.49 4.16
CA GLN A 390 -9.49 8.43 3.56
C GLN A 390 -9.13 7.00 3.11
N SER A 391 -7.97 6.48 3.50
CA SER A 391 -7.57 5.10 3.18
C SER A 391 -8.10 4.04 4.16
N GLY A 392 -9.14 4.36 4.93
CA GLY A 392 -9.79 3.39 5.80
C GLY A 392 -9.44 3.49 7.28
N GLN A 393 -9.99 2.57 8.06
CA GLN A 393 -9.79 2.44 9.51
C GLN A 393 -9.49 0.98 9.86
N GLY A 394 -8.54 0.76 10.78
CA GLY A 394 -8.08 -0.57 11.19
C GLY A 394 -6.89 -1.06 10.39
N TYR A 395 -6.64 -2.36 10.45
CA TYR A 395 -5.48 -2.99 9.83
C TYR A 395 -5.91 -4.22 9.03
N VAL A 396 -5.29 -4.43 7.87
CA VAL A 396 -5.38 -5.66 7.05
C VAL A 396 -4.49 -6.74 7.63
N HIS A 397 -3.32 -6.37 8.11
CA HIS A 397 -2.47 -7.24 8.91
C HIS A 397 -1.66 -6.44 9.94
N ASN A 398 -1.37 -7.11 11.04
CA ASN A 398 -0.58 -6.62 12.16
C ASN A 398 -0.08 -7.85 12.94
N ALA A 399 0.82 -8.61 12.31
CA ALA A 399 1.21 -9.94 12.79
C ALA A 399 1.82 -9.97 14.19
N LEU A 400 2.32 -8.83 14.68
CA LEU A 400 2.81 -8.69 16.05
C LEU A 400 1.71 -8.27 17.04
N LEU A 401 0.50 -8.03 16.52
CA LEU A 401 -0.70 -7.74 17.30
C LEU A 401 -0.53 -6.56 18.26
N PHE A 402 0.07 -5.47 17.80
CA PHE A 402 0.07 -4.22 18.55
C PHE A 402 -1.31 -3.57 18.47
N GLU A 403 -1.82 -3.08 19.60
CA GLU A 403 -3.16 -2.49 19.66
C GLU A 403 -3.27 -1.16 18.91
N SER A 404 -2.24 -0.33 18.99
CA SER A 404 -2.26 1.04 18.43
C SER A 404 -0.94 1.42 17.75
N PRO A 405 -0.45 0.67 16.76
CA PRO A 405 0.69 1.13 15.97
C PRO A 405 0.27 2.37 15.16
N GLN A 406 1.17 3.34 15.04
CA GLN A 406 0.88 4.56 14.29
C GLN A 406 1.13 4.39 12.79
N LYS A 407 2.30 3.82 12.44
CA LYS A 407 2.71 3.59 11.06
C LYS A 407 3.85 2.58 10.95
N GLY A 408 3.94 1.96 9.78
CA GLY A 408 5.10 1.18 9.36
C GLY A 408 6.11 2.04 8.59
N ILE A 409 7.41 1.85 8.86
CA ILE A 409 8.47 2.50 8.09
C ILE A 409 9.29 1.41 7.39
N VAL A 410 9.50 1.58 6.09
CA VAL A 410 10.37 0.74 5.29
C VAL A 410 11.60 1.55 4.89
N TYR A 411 12.79 1.07 5.23
CA TYR A 411 14.04 1.70 4.80
C TYR A 411 14.76 0.81 3.79
N SER A 412 15.28 1.42 2.75
CA SER A 412 16.15 0.77 1.77
C SER A 412 17.30 1.66 1.35
N ARG A 413 18.31 1.08 0.69
CA ARG A 413 19.34 1.86 0.04
C ARG A 413 18.76 2.62 -1.14
N PHE A 414 19.29 3.80 -1.40
CA PHE A 414 18.88 4.62 -2.55
C PHE A 414 18.99 3.84 -3.88
N ARG A 415 19.98 2.98 -3.98
CA ARG A 415 20.15 2.04 -5.08
C ARG A 415 20.59 0.69 -4.53
N LEU A 416 19.83 -0.37 -4.78
CA LEU A 416 20.09 -1.71 -4.25
C LEU A 416 21.27 -2.38 -4.93
N SER A 417 21.34 -2.31 -6.26
CA SER A 417 22.43 -2.89 -7.06
C SER A 417 22.78 -1.98 -8.24
N PRO A 418 24.05 -1.88 -8.62
CA PRO A 418 24.46 -1.17 -9.81
C PRO A 418 24.12 -1.91 -11.12
N ILE A 419 23.87 -3.22 -11.07
CA ILE A 419 23.82 -4.09 -12.26
C ILE A 419 22.42 -4.73 -12.42
N ILE A 420 21.76 -5.13 -11.31
CA ILE A 420 20.54 -5.95 -11.33
C ILE A 420 19.37 -5.14 -10.78
N ASP A 421 18.26 -5.10 -11.53
CA ASP A 421 17.01 -4.57 -11.02
C ASP A 421 16.43 -5.53 -9.96
N PRO A 422 15.83 -5.03 -8.88
CA PRO A 422 15.12 -5.85 -7.92
C PRO A 422 14.09 -6.78 -8.60
N PRO A 423 13.83 -7.97 -8.06
CA PRO A 423 12.91 -8.93 -8.69
C PRO A 423 11.47 -8.42 -8.79
N TRP A 424 11.07 -7.47 -7.97
CA TRP A 424 9.73 -6.85 -8.03
C TRP A 424 9.61 -5.71 -9.04
N PHE A 425 10.71 -5.27 -9.68
CA PHE A 425 10.64 -4.26 -10.72
C PHE A 425 9.98 -4.83 -11.98
N VAL A 426 9.01 -4.09 -12.54
CA VAL A 426 8.35 -4.48 -13.81
C VAL A 426 9.32 -4.51 -14.99
N THR A 427 10.50 -3.92 -14.84
CA THR A 427 11.60 -3.97 -15.83
C THR A 427 12.47 -5.23 -15.67
N ASN A 428 12.24 -6.07 -14.64
CA ASN A 428 13.01 -7.29 -14.42
C ASN A 428 12.34 -8.47 -15.12
N ASN A 429 12.88 -8.89 -16.25
CA ASN A 429 12.38 -10.01 -17.05
C ASN A 429 12.60 -11.41 -16.41
N LYS A 430 13.33 -11.49 -15.29
CA LYS A 430 13.58 -12.74 -14.54
C LYS A 430 12.63 -12.91 -13.35
N ALA A 431 11.78 -11.91 -13.06
CA ALA A 431 10.91 -11.87 -11.89
C ALA A 431 10.12 -13.17 -11.69
N HIS A 432 9.48 -13.68 -12.75
CA HIS A 432 8.71 -14.93 -12.70
C HIS A 432 9.54 -16.13 -12.20
N ARG A 433 10.74 -16.30 -12.74
CA ARG A 433 11.63 -17.42 -12.36
C ARG A 433 12.12 -17.29 -10.91
N ILE A 434 12.44 -16.08 -10.49
CA ILE A 434 12.89 -15.79 -9.12
C ILE A 434 11.78 -16.09 -8.12
N PHE A 435 10.59 -15.54 -8.33
CA PHE A 435 9.46 -15.74 -7.43
C PHE A 435 8.95 -17.19 -7.43
N LYS A 436 8.95 -17.88 -8.56
CA LYS A 436 8.64 -19.32 -8.61
C LYS A 436 9.57 -20.14 -7.71
N ASN A 437 10.88 -19.94 -7.82
CA ASN A 437 11.86 -20.64 -6.99
C ASN A 437 11.73 -20.25 -5.51
N LEU A 438 11.48 -18.97 -5.21
CA LEU A 438 11.26 -18.51 -3.86
C LEU A 438 9.99 -19.11 -3.23
N THR A 439 8.90 -19.25 -3.99
CA THR A 439 7.66 -19.91 -3.54
C THR A 439 7.92 -21.38 -3.20
N TYR A 440 8.61 -22.11 -4.08
CA TYR A 440 9.01 -23.50 -3.78
C TYR A 440 9.91 -23.61 -2.55
N TYR A 441 10.85 -22.66 -2.36
CA TYR A 441 11.65 -22.63 -1.14
C TYR A 441 10.77 -22.38 0.09
N GLN A 442 9.84 -21.42 0.03
CA GLN A 442 8.94 -21.13 1.15
C GLN A 442 8.07 -22.32 1.54
N ALA A 443 7.56 -23.05 0.54
CA ALA A 443 6.70 -24.23 0.74
C ALA A 443 7.49 -25.43 1.30
N THR A 444 8.69 -25.70 0.77
CA THR A 444 9.42 -26.93 1.04
C THR A 444 10.62 -26.77 1.99
N LYS A 445 11.06 -25.53 2.23
CA LYS A 445 12.33 -25.18 2.93
C LYS A 445 13.57 -25.84 2.31
N SER A 446 13.48 -26.29 1.06
CA SER A 446 14.56 -26.96 0.34
C SER A 446 15.74 -26.03 0.05
N LYS A 447 16.94 -26.37 0.50
CA LYS A 447 18.18 -25.62 0.22
C LYS A 447 18.45 -25.49 -1.29
N ILE A 448 18.08 -26.50 -2.08
CA ILE A 448 18.21 -26.48 -3.55
C ILE A 448 17.37 -25.35 -4.14
N ASN A 449 16.12 -25.17 -3.69
CA ASN A 449 15.25 -24.12 -4.17
C ASN A 449 15.74 -22.73 -3.72
N LEU A 450 16.34 -22.62 -2.53
CA LEU A 450 17.02 -21.39 -2.09
C LEU A 450 18.20 -21.04 -3.02
N ILE A 451 19.05 -22.01 -3.32
CA ILE A 451 20.17 -21.85 -4.25
C ILE A 451 19.66 -21.43 -5.64
N LYS A 452 18.64 -22.11 -6.18
CA LYS A 452 18.00 -21.73 -7.46
C LYS A 452 17.46 -20.30 -7.43
N THR A 453 16.87 -19.87 -6.32
CA THR A 453 16.39 -18.48 -6.16
C THR A 453 17.55 -17.49 -6.28
N ILE A 454 18.64 -17.71 -5.54
CA ILE A 454 19.83 -16.83 -5.57
C ILE A 454 20.45 -16.81 -6.98
N PHE A 455 20.68 -17.97 -7.60
CA PHE A 455 21.21 -18.04 -8.96
C PHE A 455 20.31 -17.34 -9.98
N SER A 456 18.99 -17.45 -9.86
CA SER A 456 18.05 -16.77 -10.75
C SER A 456 18.13 -15.25 -10.69
N THR A 457 18.67 -14.68 -9.61
CA THR A 457 18.90 -13.23 -9.51
C THR A 457 20.17 -12.81 -10.25
N LEU A 458 21.13 -13.70 -10.39
CA LEU A 458 22.45 -13.40 -10.97
C LEU A 458 22.52 -13.67 -12.47
N ILE A 459 21.87 -14.74 -12.93
CA ILE A 459 21.86 -15.21 -14.33
C ILE A 459 20.49 -14.94 -14.97
#